data_c6e6e69516d2e45c046dce9b016c4a6a
#
_entry.id   c6e6e69516d2e45c046dce9b016c4a6a
#
_cell.length_a   1.000
_cell.length_b   1.000
_cell.length_c   1.000
_cell.angle_alpha   90.00
_cell.angle_beta   90.00
_cell.angle_gamma   90.00
#
_symmetry.space_group_name_H-M   'P 1'
#
loop_
_entity.id
_entity.type
_entity.pdbx_description
1 polymer ?
#
loop_
_entity_poly.entity_id
_entity_poly.type
_entity_poly.pdbx_seq_one_letter_code
_entity_poly.pdbx_strand_id
1 'polypeptide(L)'
;MGHLSTPKSVQKLQTALHAKAKAEPGYRFYTLYDKISRADILAHAYALCRSNQGAPGVDGQDFAEVEAYGLERWLGELALALREETYRPDPIRRVYIPKANGKLRPLGISTLRDRVCMTAATLVLEPIFEADLPPEQYAYRPGRNAQQAAIEVEERLFRGHREVVDADLADFFGSIPHAELMKSVARRIVDRRVLHLIKMWLECPVEEADDKGRRRRAPCKGGAFQWVQAPPGDSLQPEAIGAVMEVTKWLKPSNSGHELVTARVCRPQRE
;
A
#
# COMPACT_ATOMS: atom_id res chain seq x y z
N MET A 1 7.30 -18.24 -10.39
CA MET A 1 7.28 -16.84 -10.88
C MET A 1 8.64 -16.22 -10.58
N GLY A 2 9.35 -15.70 -11.59
CA GLY A 2 10.66 -15.09 -11.38
C GLY A 2 10.52 -13.82 -10.53
N HIS A 3 11.30 -13.72 -9.46
CA HIS A 3 11.42 -12.48 -8.69
C HIS A 3 11.90 -11.37 -9.62
N LEU A 4 11.07 -10.35 -9.84
CA LEU A 4 11.47 -9.17 -10.60
C LEU A 4 12.57 -8.45 -9.81
N SER A 5 13.80 -8.42 -10.33
CA SER A 5 14.89 -7.76 -9.62
C SER A 5 14.73 -6.24 -9.69
N THR A 6 14.84 -5.57 -8.54
CA THR A 6 14.81 -4.11 -8.48
C THR A 6 16.02 -3.51 -9.19
N PRO A 7 15.86 -2.53 -10.09
CA PRO A 7 16.99 -1.87 -10.78
C PRO A 7 17.97 -1.22 -9.79
N LYS A 8 19.26 -1.24 -10.10
CA LYS A 8 20.31 -0.69 -9.21
C LYS A 8 20.09 0.79 -8.84
N SER A 9 19.55 1.59 -9.77
CA SER A 9 19.26 3.01 -9.53
C SER A 9 18.13 3.19 -8.50
N VAL A 10 17.11 2.33 -8.54
CA VAL A 10 16.00 2.29 -7.56
C VAL A 10 16.50 1.81 -6.22
N GLN A 11 17.27 0.71 -6.18
CA GLN A 11 17.87 0.18 -4.94
C GLN A 11 18.75 1.24 -4.26
N LYS A 12 19.59 1.95 -5.03
CA LYS A 12 20.44 3.02 -4.48
C LYS A 12 19.62 4.12 -3.82
N LEU A 13 18.52 4.54 -4.44
CA LEU A 13 17.61 5.52 -3.84
C LEU A 13 16.98 4.99 -2.57
N GLN A 14 16.44 3.79 -2.59
CA GLN A 14 15.79 3.16 -1.44
C GLN A 14 16.75 3.00 -0.27
N THR A 15 17.97 2.50 -0.53
CA THR A 15 19.00 2.38 0.50
C THR A 15 19.38 3.72 1.13
N ALA A 16 19.52 4.77 0.30
CA ALA A 16 19.85 6.11 0.80
C ALA A 16 18.72 6.71 1.66
N LEU A 17 17.45 6.53 1.25
CA LEU A 17 16.29 7.00 2.00
C LEU A 17 16.17 6.25 3.34
N HIS A 18 16.29 4.93 3.33
CA HIS A 18 16.26 4.10 4.54
C HIS A 18 17.38 4.48 5.50
N ALA A 19 18.64 4.56 5.00
CA ALA A 19 19.79 4.91 5.83
C ALA A 19 19.62 6.29 6.48
N LYS A 20 19.16 7.30 5.74
CA LYS A 20 18.87 8.63 6.28
C LYS A 20 17.77 8.58 7.34
N ALA A 21 16.67 7.87 7.07
CA ALA A 21 15.57 7.74 8.00
C ALA A 21 15.99 7.03 9.30
N LYS A 22 16.81 5.98 9.20
CA LYS A 22 17.32 5.21 10.34
C LYS A 22 18.32 5.99 11.19
N ALA A 23 19.23 6.72 10.53
CA ALA A 23 20.23 7.55 11.22
C ALA A 23 19.61 8.74 11.95
N GLU A 24 18.53 9.31 11.40
CA GLU A 24 17.90 10.51 11.93
C GLU A 24 16.38 10.29 12.11
N PRO A 25 15.93 9.69 13.23
CA PRO A 25 14.50 9.40 13.47
C PRO A 25 13.59 10.64 13.47
N GLY A 26 14.14 11.81 13.76
CA GLY A 26 13.41 13.09 13.70
C GLY A 26 13.43 13.79 12.34
N TYR A 27 14.18 13.25 11.37
CA TYR A 27 14.30 13.90 10.06
C TYR A 27 12.99 13.85 9.27
N ARG A 28 12.60 15.00 8.70
CA ARG A 28 11.39 15.15 7.90
C ARG A 28 11.78 15.40 6.44
N PHE A 29 11.32 14.51 5.57
CA PHE A 29 11.64 14.51 4.15
C PHE A 29 10.79 15.54 3.39
N TYR A 30 11.43 16.42 2.61
CA TYR A 30 10.79 17.57 1.93
C TYR A 30 10.96 17.57 0.41
N THR A 31 11.77 16.68 -0.16
CA THR A 31 11.99 16.57 -1.61
C THR A 31 11.88 15.12 -2.07
N LEU A 32 10.65 14.63 -2.18
CA LEU A 32 10.36 13.25 -2.58
C LEU A 32 9.54 13.17 -3.87
N TYR A 33 8.74 14.18 -4.17
CA TYR A 33 7.82 14.18 -5.30
C TYR A 33 8.55 14.05 -6.65
N ASP A 34 9.67 14.72 -6.81
CA ASP A 34 10.53 14.62 -7.99
C ASP A 34 11.05 13.19 -8.23
N LYS A 35 11.19 12.40 -7.17
CA LYS A 35 11.63 11.01 -7.26
C LYS A 35 10.54 10.08 -7.75
N ILE A 36 9.28 10.36 -7.40
CA ILE A 36 8.12 9.58 -7.86
C ILE A 36 7.98 9.67 -9.39
N SER A 37 8.22 10.85 -9.96
CA SER A 37 8.10 11.09 -11.42
C SER A 37 9.34 10.68 -12.24
N ARG A 38 10.35 10.04 -11.63
CA ARG A 38 11.54 9.54 -12.35
C ARG A 38 11.17 8.40 -13.28
N ALA A 39 11.76 8.41 -14.45
CA ALA A 39 11.51 7.39 -15.48
C ALA A 39 11.83 5.97 -15.01
N ASP A 40 12.95 5.78 -14.28
CA ASP A 40 13.36 4.47 -13.76
C ASP A 40 12.42 3.96 -12.65
N ILE A 41 11.89 4.86 -11.81
CA ILE A 41 10.90 4.52 -10.78
C ILE A 41 9.57 4.12 -11.42
N LEU A 42 9.06 4.92 -12.37
CA LEU A 42 7.80 4.63 -13.06
C LEU A 42 7.89 3.34 -13.90
N ALA A 43 9.01 3.10 -14.58
CA ALA A 43 9.22 1.87 -15.35
C ALA A 43 9.24 0.64 -14.43
N HIS A 44 9.92 0.72 -13.28
CA HIS A 44 9.93 -0.38 -12.32
C HIS A 44 8.56 -0.58 -11.66
N ALA A 45 7.85 0.51 -11.32
CA ALA A 45 6.48 0.46 -10.81
C ALA A 45 5.52 -0.20 -11.80
N TYR A 46 5.62 0.13 -13.10
CA TYR A 46 4.85 -0.55 -14.15
C TYR A 46 5.15 -2.05 -14.21
N ALA A 47 6.44 -2.42 -14.20
CA ALA A 47 6.86 -3.81 -14.24
C ALA A 47 6.32 -4.62 -13.05
N LEU A 48 6.29 -4.03 -11.85
CA LEU A 48 5.66 -4.62 -10.65
C LEU A 48 4.15 -4.78 -10.85
N CYS A 49 3.44 -3.74 -11.31
CA CYS A 49 2.02 -3.82 -11.61
C CYS A 49 1.71 -4.90 -12.67
N ARG A 50 2.55 -4.99 -13.70
CA ARG A 50 2.42 -5.97 -14.79
C ARG A 50 2.61 -7.41 -14.29
N SER A 51 3.60 -7.64 -13.41
CA SER A 51 3.86 -8.97 -12.84
C SER A 51 2.70 -9.46 -11.94
N ASN A 52 2.06 -8.54 -11.23
CA ASN A 52 0.93 -8.82 -10.36
C ASN A 52 -0.38 -9.00 -11.14
N GLN A 53 -0.42 -8.61 -12.39
CA GLN A 53 -1.60 -8.64 -13.25
C GLN A 53 -2.81 -7.96 -12.59
N GLY A 54 -3.89 -7.88 -12.94
CA GLY A 54 -5.01 -7.23 -12.24
C GLY A 54 -6.01 -6.70 -13.25
N ALA A 55 -7.27 -6.68 -12.86
CA ALA A 55 -8.35 -6.22 -13.72
C ALA A 55 -8.21 -4.73 -14.03
N PRO A 56 -8.69 -4.25 -15.19
CA PRO A 56 -8.71 -2.83 -15.53
C PRO A 56 -9.61 -2.03 -14.59
N GLY A 57 -9.32 -0.73 -14.46
CA GLY A 57 -10.08 0.22 -13.65
C GLY A 57 -11.42 0.62 -14.29
N VAL A 58 -11.87 1.85 -13.99
CA VAL A 58 -13.09 2.43 -14.57
C VAL A 58 -12.92 2.80 -16.05
N ASP A 59 -11.70 3.04 -16.49
CA ASP A 59 -11.30 3.37 -17.86
C ASP A 59 -11.33 2.15 -18.80
N GLY A 60 -11.32 0.95 -18.23
CA GLY A 60 -11.26 -0.30 -18.98
C GLY A 60 -9.86 -0.63 -19.53
N GLN A 61 -8.87 0.26 -19.40
CA GLN A 61 -7.54 0.08 -19.98
C GLN A 61 -6.81 -1.08 -19.31
N ASP A 62 -6.33 -2.01 -20.12
CA ASP A 62 -5.51 -3.15 -19.68
C ASP A 62 -4.02 -3.00 -20.08
N PHE A 63 -3.19 -3.96 -19.65
CA PHE A 63 -1.76 -3.95 -19.94
C PHE A 63 -1.45 -4.11 -21.43
N ALA A 64 -2.25 -4.89 -22.18
CA ALA A 64 -2.03 -5.10 -23.59
C ALA A 64 -2.28 -3.82 -24.40
N GLU A 65 -3.31 -3.06 -24.02
CA GLU A 65 -3.60 -1.75 -24.63
C GLU A 65 -2.49 -0.73 -24.35
N VAL A 66 -1.93 -0.70 -23.13
CA VAL A 66 -0.80 0.17 -22.79
C VAL A 66 0.45 -0.22 -23.59
N GLU A 67 0.72 -1.51 -23.72
CA GLU A 67 1.86 -2.03 -24.52
C GLU A 67 1.69 -1.72 -26.02
N ALA A 68 0.47 -1.85 -26.55
CA ALA A 68 0.15 -1.51 -27.95
C ALA A 68 0.24 0.01 -28.21
N TYR A 69 -0.12 0.84 -27.26
CA TYR A 69 0.01 2.30 -27.34
C TYR A 69 1.48 2.76 -27.34
N GLY A 70 2.36 1.98 -26.73
CA GLY A 70 3.78 2.25 -26.55
C GLY A 70 4.10 2.66 -25.11
N LEU A 71 4.67 1.70 -24.38
CA LEU A 71 4.94 1.84 -22.94
C LEU A 71 5.76 3.08 -22.58
N GLU A 72 6.83 3.36 -23.33
CA GLU A 72 7.70 4.54 -23.06
C GLU A 72 6.94 5.84 -23.19
N ARG A 73 6.09 5.96 -24.21
CA ARG A 73 5.23 7.13 -24.41
C ARG A 73 4.23 7.28 -23.27
N TRP A 74 3.55 6.19 -22.93
CA TRP A 74 2.55 6.18 -21.85
C TRP A 74 3.15 6.58 -20.49
N LEU A 75 4.33 6.03 -20.15
CA LEU A 75 5.06 6.41 -18.93
C LEU A 75 5.57 7.85 -18.99
N GLY A 76 5.98 8.33 -20.18
CA GLY A 76 6.38 9.71 -20.40
C GLY A 76 5.24 10.70 -20.15
N GLU A 77 4.04 10.38 -20.61
CA GLU A 77 2.81 11.17 -20.37
C GLU A 77 2.44 11.20 -18.88
N LEU A 78 2.55 10.08 -18.16
CA LEU A 78 2.35 10.04 -16.71
C LEU A 78 3.40 10.86 -15.97
N ALA A 79 4.68 10.72 -16.35
CA ALA A 79 5.77 11.51 -15.77
C ALA A 79 5.58 13.02 -15.98
N LEU A 80 5.12 13.43 -17.16
CA LEU A 80 4.82 14.82 -17.49
C LEU A 80 3.67 15.33 -16.63
N ALA A 81 2.56 14.59 -16.56
CA ALA A 81 1.40 14.96 -15.76
C ALA A 81 1.75 15.11 -14.26
N LEU A 82 2.65 14.27 -13.74
CA LEU A 82 3.15 14.42 -12.37
C LEU A 82 4.01 15.69 -12.23
N ARG A 83 4.97 15.94 -13.13
CA ARG A 83 5.85 17.11 -13.07
C ARG A 83 5.08 18.44 -13.16
N GLU A 84 4.06 18.47 -14.00
CA GLU A 84 3.20 19.64 -14.20
C GLU A 84 2.09 19.76 -13.16
N GLU A 85 2.01 18.81 -12.21
CA GLU A 85 0.98 18.75 -11.16
C GLU A 85 -0.46 18.68 -11.73
N THR A 86 -0.59 18.21 -12.99
CA THR A 86 -1.88 18.03 -13.67
C THR A 86 -2.48 16.64 -13.45
N TYR A 87 -1.72 15.70 -12.87
CA TYR A 87 -2.23 14.37 -12.54
C TYR A 87 -3.44 14.46 -11.60
N ARG A 88 -4.49 13.71 -11.93
CA ARG A 88 -5.65 13.50 -11.08
C ARG A 88 -6.00 12.01 -11.12
N PRO A 89 -6.27 11.37 -9.98
CA PRO A 89 -6.70 9.99 -9.95
C PRO A 89 -8.12 9.83 -10.48
N ASP A 90 -8.35 8.73 -11.18
CA ASP A 90 -9.67 8.33 -11.64
C ASP A 90 -10.48 7.66 -10.52
N PRO A 91 -11.82 7.62 -10.63
CA PRO A 91 -12.65 6.92 -9.67
C PRO A 91 -12.25 5.45 -9.51
N ILE A 92 -12.41 4.93 -8.30
CA ILE A 92 -12.11 3.55 -7.98
C ILE A 92 -13.30 2.67 -8.37
N ARG A 93 -13.09 1.67 -9.21
CA ARG A 93 -14.13 0.69 -9.55
C ARG A 93 -14.30 -0.29 -8.39
N ARG A 94 -15.50 -0.31 -7.78
CA ARG A 94 -15.83 -1.25 -6.73
C ARG A 94 -16.39 -2.55 -7.29
N VAL A 95 -15.84 -3.66 -6.82
CA VAL A 95 -16.35 -5.01 -7.07
C VAL A 95 -16.50 -5.75 -5.75
N TYR A 96 -17.38 -6.74 -5.71
CA TYR A 96 -17.62 -7.55 -4.52
C TYR A 96 -17.19 -8.98 -4.77
N ILE A 97 -16.37 -9.51 -3.85
CA ILE A 97 -15.90 -10.91 -3.89
C ILE A 97 -16.54 -11.69 -2.74
N PRO A 98 -17.11 -12.87 -2.99
CA PRO A 98 -17.64 -13.71 -1.92
C PRO A 98 -16.50 -14.20 -1.02
N LYS A 99 -16.72 -14.14 0.30
CA LYS A 99 -15.87 -14.78 1.30
C LYS A 99 -16.34 -16.22 1.55
N ALA A 100 -15.48 -17.07 2.14
CA ALA A 100 -15.84 -18.44 2.51
C ALA A 100 -17.09 -18.54 3.41
N ASN A 101 -17.39 -17.50 4.20
CA ASN A 101 -18.58 -17.44 5.05
C ASN A 101 -19.83 -16.84 4.34
N GLY A 102 -19.82 -16.72 3.02
CA GLY A 102 -20.92 -16.19 2.21
C GLY A 102 -21.09 -14.65 2.25
N LYS A 103 -20.33 -13.93 3.09
CA LYS A 103 -20.33 -12.46 3.08
C LYS A 103 -19.56 -11.92 1.89
N LEU A 104 -19.96 -10.76 1.38
CA LEU A 104 -19.25 -10.07 0.32
C LEU A 104 -18.11 -9.21 0.89
N ARG A 105 -16.96 -9.25 0.22
CA ARG A 105 -15.84 -8.36 0.48
C ARG A 105 -15.76 -7.30 -0.61
N PRO A 106 -15.90 -6.01 -0.29
CA PRO A 106 -15.69 -4.95 -1.27
C PRO A 106 -14.20 -4.83 -1.62
N LEU A 107 -13.90 -4.79 -2.91
CA LEU A 107 -12.57 -4.49 -3.45
C LEU A 107 -12.63 -3.22 -4.28
N GLY A 108 -11.59 -2.39 -4.16
CA GLY A 108 -11.39 -1.24 -5.02
C GLY A 108 -10.36 -1.55 -6.12
N ILE A 109 -10.71 -1.31 -7.37
CA ILE A 109 -9.82 -1.46 -8.52
C ILE A 109 -9.57 -0.08 -9.11
N SER A 110 -8.36 0.43 -8.97
CA SER A 110 -7.90 1.66 -9.60
C SER A 110 -7.49 1.44 -11.06
N THR A 111 -7.38 2.50 -11.84
CA THR A 111 -6.83 2.45 -13.20
C THR A 111 -5.36 2.02 -13.20
N LEU A 112 -4.83 1.55 -14.33
CA LEU A 112 -3.41 1.20 -14.42
C LEU A 112 -2.52 2.40 -14.15
N ARG A 113 -2.93 3.57 -14.63
CA ARG A 113 -2.24 4.83 -14.42
C ARG A 113 -2.10 5.16 -12.94
N ASP A 114 -3.16 5.00 -12.19
CA ASP A 114 -3.16 5.26 -10.74
C ASP A 114 -2.36 4.20 -9.99
N ARG A 115 -2.48 2.93 -10.36
CA ARG A 115 -1.69 1.84 -9.77
C ARG A 115 -0.19 2.07 -9.94
N VAL A 116 0.25 2.42 -11.13
CA VAL A 116 1.66 2.72 -11.40
C VAL A 116 2.13 3.92 -10.59
N CYS A 117 1.32 4.98 -10.52
CA CYS A 117 1.64 6.17 -9.73
C CYS A 117 1.74 5.85 -8.22
N MET A 118 0.79 5.08 -7.67
CA MET A 118 0.80 4.65 -6.27
C MET A 118 1.98 3.73 -5.97
N THR A 119 2.27 2.76 -6.85
CA THR A 119 3.44 1.88 -6.71
C THR A 119 4.74 2.67 -6.76
N ALA A 120 4.85 3.66 -7.65
CA ALA A 120 6.00 4.57 -7.70
C ALA A 120 6.17 5.37 -6.40
N ALA A 121 5.08 5.86 -5.83
CA ALA A 121 5.10 6.52 -4.52
C ALA A 121 5.52 5.55 -3.41
N THR A 122 5.03 4.32 -3.41
CA THR A 122 5.41 3.28 -2.44
C THR A 122 6.92 3.00 -2.51
N LEU A 123 7.50 2.83 -3.72
CA LEU A 123 8.94 2.60 -3.89
C LEU A 123 9.80 3.71 -3.26
N VAL A 124 9.28 4.93 -3.19
CA VAL A 124 9.99 6.08 -2.60
C VAL A 124 9.71 6.22 -1.10
N LEU A 125 8.48 5.95 -0.64
CA LEU A 125 8.06 6.22 0.74
C LEU A 125 8.33 5.04 1.68
N GLU A 126 8.16 3.81 1.21
CA GLU A 126 8.33 2.58 2.01
C GLU A 126 9.68 2.53 2.75
N PRO A 127 10.84 2.82 2.14
CA PRO A 127 12.12 2.76 2.84
C PRO A 127 12.22 3.72 4.04
N ILE A 128 11.48 4.83 3.99
CA ILE A 128 11.46 5.82 5.07
C ILE A 128 10.69 5.28 6.27
N PHE A 129 9.51 4.71 6.03
CA PHE A 129 8.66 4.17 7.08
C PHE A 129 9.17 2.83 7.61
N GLU A 130 9.76 1.99 6.74
CA GLU A 130 10.40 0.72 7.13
C GLU A 130 11.48 0.93 8.21
N ALA A 131 12.21 2.06 8.12
CA ALA A 131 13.23 2.41 9.11
C ALA A 131 12.68 2.64 10.53
N ASP A 132 11.39 2.99 10.63
CA ASP A 132 10.70 3.31 11.87
C ASP A 132 9.94 2.11 12.48
N LEU A 133 9.79 1.02 11.72
CA LEU A 133 9.02 -0.14 12.18
C LEU A 133 9.77 -0.93 13.25
N PRO A 134 9.07 -1.38 14.30
CA PRO A 134 9.67 -2.24 15.31
C PRO A 134 10.03 -3.62 14.73
N PRO A 135 11.07 -4.28 15.26
CA PRO A 135 11.51 -5.59 14.76
C PRO A 135 10.46 -6.69 14.90
N GLU A 136 9.52 -6.55 15.84
CA GLU A 136 8.44 -7.50 16.11
C GLU A 136 7.27 -7.38 15.12
N GLN A 137 7.29 -6.41 14.24
CA GLN A 137 6.28 -6.30 13.20
C GLN A 137 6.64 -7.18 11.99
N TYR A 138 5.76 -8.12 11.65
CA TYR A 138 5.96 -9.07 10.56
C TYR A 138 5.08 -8.80 9.34
N ALA A 139 3.86 -8.32 9.55
CA ALA A 139 2.91 -8.08 8.47
C ALA A 139 3.32 -6.90 7.59
N TYR A 140 3.15 -7.05 6.28
CA TYR A 140 3.39 -6.02 5.27
C TYR A 140 4.82 -5.47 5.24
N ARG A 141 5.81 -6.33 5.51
CA ARG A 141 7.23 -5.97 5.48
C ARG A 141 8.02 -6.84 4.51
N PRO A 142 8.89 -6.24 3.67
CA PRO A 142 9.80 -7.02 2.81
C PRO A 142 10.67 -7.98 3.63
N GLY A 143 10.77 -9.22 3.17
CA GLY A 143 11.58 -10.25 3.82
C GLY A 143 11.05 -10.77 5.17
N ARG A 144 9.84 -10.36 5.58
CA ARG A 144 9.13 -10.88 6.75
C ARG A 144 7.94 -11.75 6.34
N ASN A 145 7.64 -12.78 7.13
CA ASN A 145 6.53 -13.68 6.84
C ASN A 145 5.87 -14.23 8.12
N ALA A 146 4.71 -14.87 7.95
CA ALA A 146 3.93 -15.44 9.05
C ALA A 146 4.66 -16.56 9.80
N GLN A 147 5.53 -17.32 9.12
CA GLN A 147 6.28 -18.42 9.75
C GLN A 147 7.30 -17.84 10.75
N GLN A 148 8.00 -16.78 10.40
CA GLN A 148 8.92 -16.08 11.31
C GLN A 148 8.18 -15.52 12.54
N ALA A 149 6.98 -14.96 12.34
CA ALA A 149 6.14 -14.50 13.44
C ALA A 149 5.74 -15.65 14.38
N ALA A 150 5.35 -16.81 13.81
CA ALA A 150 4.99 -17.98 14.59
C ALA A 150 6.17 -18.52 15.42
N ILE A 151 7.36 -18.57 14.84
CA ILE A 151 8.60 -18.97 15.54
C ILE A 151 8.90 -18.03 16.70
N GLU A 152 8.78 -16.71 16.50
CA GLU A 152 9.02 -15.76 17.60
C GLU A 152 8.01 -15.95 18.75
N VAL A 153 6.74 -16.17 18.44
CA VAL A 153 5.71 -16.46 19.45
C VAL A 153 6.06 -17.73 20.21
N GLU A 154 6.45 -18.80 19.51
CA GLU A 154 6.87 -20.07 20.13
C GLU A 154 8.07 -19.88 21.07
N GLU A 155 9.10 -19.15 20.62
CA GLU A 155 10.25 -18.83 21.45
C GLU A 155 9.89 -18.04 22.72
N ARG A 156 8.99 -17.06 22.62
CA ARG A 156 8.53 -16.29 23.78
C ARG A 156 7.75 -17.16 24.77
N LEU A 157 6.89 -18.03 24.28
CA LEU A 157 6.16 -19.00 25.12
C LEU A 157 7.13 -19.95 25.84
N PHE A 158 8.17 -20.43 25.14
CA PHE A 158 9.20 -21.29 25.73
C PHE A 158 10.01 -20.57 26.82
N ARG A 159 10.26 -19.27 26.64
CA ARG A 159 10.94 -18.42 27.63
C ARG A 159 10.08 -18.04 28.85
N GLY A 160 8.85 -18.52 28.91
CA GLY A 160 7.96 -18.36 30.08
C GLY A 160 6.90 -17.26 29.96
N HIS A 161 6.76 -16.57 28.81
CA HIS A 161 5.66 -15.65 28.54
C HIS A 161 4.41 -16.45 28.19
N ARG A 162 3.63 -16.86 29.16
CA ARG A 162 2.48 -17.79 28.99
C ARG A 162 1.17 -17.11 28.64
N GLU A 163 1.08 -15.83 28.87
CA GLU A 163 -0.15 -15.07 28.61
C GLU A 163 -0.11 -14.47 27.20
N VAL A 164 -1.14 -14.79 26.41
CA VAL A 164 -1.28 -14.32 25.02
C VAL A 164 -2.56 -13.50 24.91
N VAL A 165 -2.46 -12.26 24.48
CA VAL A 165 -3.60 -11.43 24.13
C VAL A 165 -3.71 -11.38 22.62
N ASP A 166 -4.82 -11.91 22.06
CA ASP A 166 -5.16 -11.79 20.63
C ASP A 166 -6.18 -10.64 20.48
N ALA A 167 -5.80 -9.60 19.72
CA ALA A 167 -6.64 -8.44 19.48
C ALA A 167 -6.74 -8.17 17.98
N ASP A 168 -7.95 -7.99 17.47
CA ASP A 168 -8.23 -7.63 16.09
C ASP A 168 -9.11 -6.37 16.01
N LEU A 169 -8.82 -5.49 15.06
CA LEU A 169 -9.59 -4.27 14.83
C LEU A 169 -10.63 -4.52 13.72
N ALA A 170 -11.90 -4.43 14.07
CA ALA A 170 -12.98 -4.58 13.11
C ALA A 170 -12.94 -3.41 12.10
N ASP A 171 -13.06 -3.75 10.80
CA ASP A 171 -13.07 -2.79 9.68
C ASP A 171 -11.96 -1.74 9.78
N PHE A 172 -10.76 -2.17 10.16
CA PHE A 172 -9.62 -1.27 10.39
C PHE A 172 -9.41 -0.31 9.20
N PHE A 173 -9.34 -0.84 7.98
CA PHE A 173 -9.09 -0.03 6.79
C PHE A 173 -10.26 0.90 6.44
N GLY A 174 -11.49 0.45 6.60
CA GLY A 174 -12.68 1.26 6.34
C GLY A 174 -12.93 2.35 7.40
N SER A 175 -12.35 2.22 8.58
CA SER A 175 -12.58 3.12 9.71
C SER A 175 -11.49 4.17 9.96
N ILE A 176 -10.35 4.11 9.21
CA ILE A 176 -9.23 5.03 9.42
C ILE A 176 -9.65 6.48 9.12
N PRO A 177 -9.56 7.42 10.09
CA PRO A 177 -9.81 8.82 9.82
C PRO A 177 -8.70 9.41 8.96
N HIS A 178 -9.04 9.97 7.80
CA HIS A 178 -8.05 10.56 6.87
C HIS A 178 -7.17 11.62 7.53
N ALA A 179 -7.74 12.45 8.42
CA ALA A 179 -6.99 13.49 9.12
C ALA A 179 -5.87 12.90 10.00
N GLU A 180 -6.16 11.83 10.74
CA GLU A 180 -5.17 11.20 11.62
C GLU A 180 -4.11 10.44 10.82
N LEU A 181 -4.51 9.79 9.71
CA LEU A 181 -3.59 9.19 8.77
C LEU A 181 -2.62 10.23 8.19
N MET A 182 -3.15 11.35 7.71
CA MET A 182 -2.33 12.43 7.16
C MET A 182 -1.39 13.06 8.20
N LYS A 183 -1.83 13.22 9.45
CA LYS A 183 -0.95 13.66 10.56
C LYS A 183 0.20 12.67 10.78
N SER A 184 -0.09 11.36 10.74
CA SER A 184 0.93 10.32 10.90
C SER A 184 1.93 10.36 9.76
N VAL A 185 1.48 10.45 8.50
CA VAL A 185 2.36 10.60 7.34
C VAL A 185 3.23 11.86 7.47
N ALA A 186 2.64 12.97 7.91
CA ALA A 186 3.33 14.25 8.05
C ALA A 186 4.41 14.27 9.16
N ARG A 187 4.50 13.25 10.01
CA ARG A 187 5.62 13.10 10.96
C ARG A 187 6.95 12.94 10.24
N ARG A 188 6.95 12.22 9.12
CA ARG A 188 8.16 11.92 8.32
C ARG A 188 8.20 12.67 6.99
N ILE A 189 7.05 12.96 6.39
CA ILE A 189 6.94 13.53 5.05
C ILE A 189 6.36 14.95 5.17
N VAL A 190 7.14 15.95 4.71
CA VAL A 190 6.68 17.36 4.64
C VAL A 190 6.67 17.92 3.22
N ASP A 191 6.96 17.08 2.24
CA ASP A 191 6.77 17.44 0.83
C ASP A 191 5.27 17.61 0.56
N ARG A 192 4.87 18.86 0.33
CA ARG A 192 3.45 19.24 0.13
C ARG A 192 2.82 18.53 -1.06
N ARG A 193 3.59 18.28 -2.13
CA ARG A 193 3.11 17.62 -3.33
C ARG A 193 2.84 16.14 -3.08
N VAL A 194 3.70 15.48 -2.31
CA VAL A 194 3.48 14.09 -1.87
C VAL A 194 2.25 14.00 -0.95
N LEU A 195 2.13 14.90 0.02
CA LEU A 195 0.96 14.93 0.91
C LEU A 195 -0.33 15.19 0.13
N HIS A 196 -0.29 16.09 -0.85
CA HIS A 196 -1.44 16.35 -1.72
C HIS A 196 -1.80 15.13 -2.56
N LEU A 197 -0.82 14.44 -3.12
CA LEU A 197 -1.01 13.21 -3.90
C LEU A 197 -1.70 12.13 -3.06
N ILE A 198 -1.22 11.88 -1.84
CA ILE A 198 -1.83 10.93 -0.92
C ILE A 198 -3.28 11.34 -0.60
N LYS A 199 -3.50 12.63 -0.32
CA LYS A 199 -4.84 13.16 -0.04
C LYS A 199 -5.80 12.94 -1.21
N MET A 200 -5.37 13.19 -2.46
CA MET A 200 -6.19 12.93 -3.64
C MET A 200 -6.60 11.46 -3.75
N TRP A 201 -5.71 10.52 -3.45
CA TRP A 201 -6.06 9.09 -3.45
C TRP A 201 -7.05 8.72 -2.35
N LEU A 202 -6.89 9.27 -1.15
CA LEU A 202 -7.81 9.02 -0.03
C LEU A 202 -9.21 9.56 -0.29
N GLU A 203 -9.32 10.69 -0.97
CA GLU A 203 -10.57 11.36 -1.30
C GLU A 203 -11.18 10.89 -2.65
N CYS A 204 -10.49 9.97 -3.34
CA CYS A 204 -10.90 9.50 -4.65
C CYS A 204 -12.31 8.87 -4.59
N PRO A 205 -13.24 9.28 -5.48
CA PRO A 205 -14.59 8.73 -5.47
C PRO A 205 -14.61 7.26 -5.88
N VAL A 206 -15.63 6.55 -5.41
CA VAL A 206 -15.89 5.16 -5.75
C VAL A 206 -16.99 5.08 -6.78
N GLU A 207 -16.81 4.26 -7.81
CA GLU A 207 -17.79 3.97 -8.82
C GLU A 207 -18.26 2.51 -8.70
N GLU A 208 -19.54 2.33 -8.52
CA GLU A 208 -20.21 1.02 -8.47
C GLU A 208 -21.16 0.87 -9.65
N ALA A 209 -21.21 -0.32 -10.25
CA ALA A 209 -22.24 -0.66 -11.20
C ALA A 209 -23.40 -1.35 -10.47
N ASP A 210 -24.64 -0.91 -10.74
CA ASP A 210 -25.84 -1.63 -10.28
C ASP A 210 -26.11 -2.86 -11.16
N ASP A 211 -27.07 -3.69 -10.76
CA ASP A 211 -27.47 -4.91 -11.47
C ASP A 211 -27.96 -4.64 -12.92
N LYS A 212 -28.25 -3.39 -13.25
CA LYS A 212 -28.64 -2.93 -14.58
C LYS A 212 -27.48 -2.29 -15.34
N GLY A 213 -26.26 -2.39 -14.83
CA GLY A 213 -25.06 -1.82 -15.45
C GLY A 213 -24.93 -0.29 -15.33
N ARG A 214 -25.82 0.39 -14.57
CA ARG A 214 -25.74 1.84 -14.38
C ARG A 214 -24.65 2.15 -13.33
N ARG A 215 -23.75 3.04 -13.70
CA ARG A 215 -22.65 3.46 -12.82
C ARG A 215 -23.10 4.56 -11.86
N ARG A 216 -22.85 4.37 -10.59
CA ARG A 216 -23.09 5.37 -9.53
C ARG A 216 -21.76 5.74 -8.90
N ARG A 217 -21.51 7.04 -8.79
CA ARG A 217 -20.33 7.57 -8.07
C ARG A 217 -20.72 8.00 -6.67
N ALA A 218 -19.95 7.56 -5.69
CA ALA A 218 -20.10 7.98 -4.31
C ALA A 218 -18.78 8.57 -3.82
N PRO A 219 -18.81 9.67 -3.03
CA PRO A 219 -17.60 10.21 -2.43
C PRO A 219 -17.05 9.21 -1.40
N CYS A 220 -15.72 9.15 -1.29
CA CYS A 220 -15.08 8.43 -0.21
C CYS A 220 -15.26 9.22 1.09
N LYS A 221 -16.04 8.71 2.03
CA LYS A 221 -16.36 9.40 3.30
C LYS A 221 -15.37 9.10 4.43
N GLY A 222 -14.35 8.29 4.20
CA GLY A 222 -13.36 7.84 5.17
C GLY A 222 -12.86 6.45 4.82
N GLY A 223 -11.86 6.01 5.54
CA GLY A 223 -11.19 4.75 5.30
C GLY A 223 -10.17 4.82 4.17
N ALA A 224 -9.23 3.90 4.20
CA ALA A 224 -8.33 3.68 3.10
C ALA A 224 -8.80 2.39 2.40
N PHE A 225 -9.03 2.46 1.09
CA PHE A 225 -9.39 1.26 0.35
C PHE A 225 -8.26 0.25 0.43
N GLN A 226 -8.60 -0.99 0.75
CA GLN A 226 -7.68 -2.08 0.54
C GLN A 226 -7.52 -2.25 -0.97
N TRP A 227 -6.46 -1.67 -1.52
CA TRP A 227 -6.07 -1.84 -2.91
C TRP A 227 -5.58 -3.27 -3.09
N VAL A 228 -6.40 -4.10 -3.67
CA VAL A 228 -6.00 -5.45 -3.98
C VAL A 228 -5.43 -5.47 -5.38
N GLN A 229 -4.13 -5.57 -5.47
CA GLN A 229 -3.51 -6.21 -6.62
C GLN A 229 -3.75 -7.72 -6.44
N ALA A 230 -4.90 -8.20 -6.87
CA ALA A 230 -5.16 -9.62 -6.82
C ALA A 230 -4.42 -10.32 -7.96
N PRO A 231 -3.45 -11.20 -7.67
CA PRO A 231 -3.02 -12.18 -8.65
C PRO A 231 -4.15 -13.21 -8.84
N PRO A 232 -4.28 -13.80 -10.01
CA PRO A 232 -5.13 -14.96 -10.18
C PRO A 232 -4.52 -16.13 -9.42
N GLY A 233 -5.14 -16.54 -8.30
CA GLY A 233 -4.76 -17.68 -7.46
C GLY A 233 -4.26 -17.29 -6.07
N ASP A 234 -5.04 -17.60 -5.11
CA ASP A 234 -4.88 -17.83 -3.64
C ASP A 234 -3.76 -17.16 -2.81
N SER A 235 -3.04 -16.17 -3.27
CA SER A 235 -2.10 -15.41 -2.45
C SER A 235 -2.38 -13.91 -2.57
N LEU A 236 -3.23 -13.42 -1.68
CA LEU A 236 -3.47 -11.99 -1.47
C LEU A 236 -2.20 -11.37 -0.86
N GLN A 237 -1.38 -10.73 -1.66
CA GLN A 237 -0.33 -9.85 -1.17
C GLN A 237 -0.74 -8.39 -1.40
N PRO A 238 -1.06 -7.64 -0.34
CA PRO A 238 -1.39 -6.23 -0.41
C PRO A 238 -0.13 -5.38 -0.27
N GLU A 239 0.75 -5.39 -1.28
CA GLU A 239 2.08 -4.77 -1.16
C GLU A 239 2.11 -3.25 -1.42
N ALA A 240 1.14 -2.68 -2.11
CA ALA A 240 1.26 -1.29 -2.56
C ALA A 240 0.74 -0.21 -1.60
N ILE A 241 -0.06 -0.56 -0.61
CA ILE A 241 -0.61 0.39 0.39
C ILE A 241 -0.06 0.12 1.79
N GLY A 242 0.65 -0.98 1.97
CA GLY A 242 1.32 -1.30 3.23
C GLY A 242 2.09 -0.11 3.79
N ALA A 243 2.87 0.58 2.97
CA ALA A 243 3.70 1.70 3.42
C ALA A 243 2.89 2.92 3.91
N VAL A 244 1.81 3.29 3.24
CA VAL A 244 0.94 4.39 3.67
C VAL A 244 0.07 3.99 4.85
N MET A 245 -0.31 2.71 4.94
CA MET A 245 -1.20 2.19 5.97
C MET A 245 -0.48 1.70 7.23
N GLU A 246 0.79 1.34 7.15
CA GLU A 246 1.61 1.03 8.33
C GLU A 246 1.80 2.24 9.25
N VAL A 247 1.70 3.45 8.72
CA VAL A 247 1.74 4.69 9.50
C VAL A 247 0.62 4.75 10.55
N THR A 248 -0.51 4.06 10.36
CA THR A 248 -1.62 4.07 11.31
C THR A 248 -1.40 3.18 12.54
N LYS A 249 -0.49 2.21 12.49
CA LYS A 249 -0.12 1.40 13.67
C LYS A 249 0.65 2.16 14.75
N TRP A 250 1.04 3.40 14.46
CA TRP A 250 1.73 4.30 15.38
C TRP A 250 0.81 5.07 16.34
N LEU A 251 -0.46 4.82 16.35
CA LEU A 251 -1.35 5.29 17.41
C LEU A 251 -1.02 4.48 18.68
N LYS A 252 0.04 4.87 19.38
CA LYS A 252 0.35 4.34 20.73
C LYS A 252 -0.85 4.56 21.62
N PRO A 253 -1.37 3.52 22.30
CA PRO A 253 -2.08 3.74 23.54
C PRO A 253 -1.09 4.35 24.54
N SER A 254 -1.46 5.45 25.16
CA SER A 254 -0.69 6.09 26.23
C SER A 254 -0.50 5.13 27.40
N ASN A 255 0.75 5.03 27.89
CA ASN A 255 1.14 4.61 29.23
C ASN A 255 0.30 3.55 29.96
N SER A 256 0.59 2.29 29.71
CA SER A 256 0.52 1.25 30.76
C SER A 256 1.50 0.15 30.38
N GLY A 257 2.41 -0.17 31.31
CA GLY A 257 3.58 -1.01 31.11
C GLY A 257 3.28 -2.51 30.97
N HIS A 258 2.54 -2.91 29.96
CA HIS A 258 2.38 -4.28 29.52
C HIS A 258 2.86 -4.37 28.07
N GLU A 259 3.90 -5.18 27.83
CA GLU A 259 4.35 -5.56 26.48
C GLU A 259 3.25 -6.39 25.82
N LEU A 260 2.45 -5.75 24.96
CA LEU A 260 1.48 -6.42 24.11
C LEU A 260 2.21 -7.02 22.90
N VAL A 261 2.37 -8.32 22.88
CA VAL A 261 2.81 -9.07 21.69
C VAL A 261 1.60 -9.33 20.82
N THR A 262 1.43 -8.57 19.76
CA THR A 262 0.34 -8.78 18.79
C THR A 262 0.86 -9.65 17.65
N ALA A 263 0.62 -10.95 17.70
CA ALA A 263 0.87 -11.84 16.59
C ALA A 263 -0.46 -12.33 16.01
N ARG A 264 -0.80 -11.93 14.78
CA ARG A 264 -1.91 -12.53 14.05
C ARG A 264 -1.41 -13.68 13.19
N VAL A 265 -1.58 -14.90 13.67
CA VAL A 265 -1.40 -16.10 12.86
C VAL A 265 -2.71 -16.39 12.14
N CYS A 266 -2.80 -16.09 10.83
CA CYS A 266 -3.88 -16.61 10.01
C CYS A 266 -3.65 -18.12 9.86
N ARG A 267 -4.41 -18.95 10.59
CA ARG A 267 -4.49 -20.40 10.32
C ARG A 267 -5.22 -20.56 8.98
N PRO A 268 -4.68 -21.35 8.03
CA PRO A 268 -5.50 -21.92 6.98
C PRO A 268 -6.48 -22.88 7.67
N GLN A 269 -7.78 -22.68 7.46
CA GLN A 269 -8.77 -23.69 7.81
C GLN A 269 -8.42 -24.93 6.98
N ARG A 270 -7.96 -25.99 7.65
CA ARG A 270 -7.99 -27.34 7.10
C ARG A 270 -9.41 -27.84 7.30
N GLU A 271 -10.05 -28.20 6.20
CA GLU A 271 -11.05 -29.25 6.22
C GLU A 271 -10.40 -30.61 6.46
#